data_1381bdf046694bcbdf861546e99e79a2
#
_entry.id   1381bdf046694bcbdf861546e99e79a2
#
_cell.length_a   1.000
_cell.length_b   1.000
_cell.length_c   1.000
_cell.angle_alpha   90.00
_cell.angle_beta   90.00
_cell.angle_gamma   90.00
#
_symmetry.space_group_name_H-M   'P 1'
#
loop_
_entity.id
_entity.type
_entity.pdbx_description
1 polymer ?
#
loop_
_entity_poly.entity_id
_entity_poly.type
_entity_poly.pdbx_seq_one_letter_code
_entity_poly.pdbx_strand_id
1 'polypeptide(L)'
;RPYQFCNLTEVVVRATDTVDDLARKVRLATILGTIQSTYTKFPYLRKVWTTNTEEERLLGVSLTGIMDNPLMTTKNKGLDKTLENLRNVAVVTNAEWADRLGIPQSAAISCIKPSGTVSQLVDSASGIHARHSPYYIRTVRGDNKDPLTTFMKDQGIPSEPDVFKPDQTTVFSFPVKAPNKAVVTADLSAVDQLNMWLMYQRNWCEHKPSVTINVKKDEWFEVGTFVYEHFDEMSG
;
A
#
# COMPACT_ATOMS: atom_id res chain seq x y z
N ARG A 1 2.18 -18.43 10.13
CA ARG A 1 2.70 -19.75 9.72
C ARG A 1 3.17 -19.75 8.27
N PRO A 2 4.08 -20.63 7.83
CA PRO A 2 4.38 -20.84 6.42
C PRO A 2 3.23 -21.57 5.71
N TYR A 3 3.25 -21.53 4.37
CA TYR A 3 2.31 -22.25 3.53
C TYR A 3 0.85 -21.81 3.69
N GLN A 4 0.60 -20.53 3.48
CA GLN A 4 -0.74 -19.95 3.44
C GLN A 4 -0.77 -18.69 2.58
N PHE A 5 -1.96 -18.21 2.26
CA PHE A 5 -2.18 -17.00 1.48
C PHE A 5 -2.73 -15.88 2.36
N CYS A 6 -2.35 -14.65 2.03
CA CYS A 6 -2.96 -13.45 2.55
C CYS A 6 -3.86 -12.85 1.46
N ASN A 7 -5.14 -12.65 1.77
CA ASN A 7 -6.14 -12.13 0.85
C ASN A 7 -6.06 -10.62 0.83
N LEU A 8 -5.48 -10.07 -0.25
CA LEU A 8 -5.18 -8.65 -0.35
C LEU A 8 -6.36 -7.85 -0.92
N THR A 9 -6.66 -6.76 -0.26
CA THR A 9 -7.52 -5.68 -0.75
C THR A 9 -6.83 -4.35 -0.50
N GLU A 10 -7.16 -3.31 -1.28
CA GLU A 10 -6.52 -2.02 -1.13
C GLU A 10 -7.53 -0.88 -1.08
N VAL A 11 -7.46 -0.08 -0.04
CA VAL A 11 -8.22 1.14 0.16
C VAL A 11 -7.45 2.30 -0.45
N VAL A 12 -8.05 2.96 -1.43
CA VAL A 12 -7.49 4.17 -2.05
C VAL A 12 -7.91 5.39 -1.23
N VAL A 13 -6.95 5.97 -0.53
CA VAL A 13 -7.09 7.22 0.20
C VAL A 13 -7.03 8.37 -0.82
N ARG A 14 -8.06 9.23 -0.82
CA ARG A 14 -8.12 10.43 -1.66
C ARG A 14 -7.89 11.68 -0.82
N ALA A 15 -7.35 12.71 -1.44
CA ALA A 15 -7.06 14.00 -0.78
C ALA A 15 -8.28 14.64 -0.09
N THR A 16 -9.49 14.30 -0.54
CA THR A 16 -10.76 14.85 -0.05
C THR A 16 -11.51 13.92 0.90
N ASP A 17 -11.01 12.71 1.14
CA ASP A 17 -11.67 11.75 2.03
C ASP A 17 -11.73 12.27 3.46
N THR A 18 -12.89 12.15 4.06
CA THR A 18 -13.13 12.32 5.49
C THR A 18 -12.82 11.01 6.22
N VAL A 19 -12.79 11.04 7.56
CA VAL A 19 -12.64 9.82 8.39
C VAL A 19 -13.78 8.83 8.12
N ASP A 20 -15.01 9.33 7.93
CA ASP A 20 -16.17 8.48 7.64
C ASP A 20 -16.07 7.83 6.25
N ASP A 21 -15.56 8.56 5.24
CA ASP A 21 -15.30 7.98 3.91
C ASP A 21 -14.27 6.86 4.00
N LEU A 22 -13.20 7.07 4.75
CA LEU A 22 -12.16 6.07 4.97
C LEU A 22 -12.71 4.85 5.72
N ALA A 23 -13.51 5.05 6.77
CA ALA A 23 -14.15 3.96 7.50
C ALA A 23 -15.06 3.13 6.59
N ARG A 24 -15.86 3.77 5.73
CA ARG A 24 -16.69 3.09 4.73
C ARG A 24 -15.86 2.28 3.75
N LYS A 25 -14.78 2.85 3.24
CA LYS A 25 -13.87 2.15 2.30
C LYS A 25 -13.18 0.95 2.96
N VAL A 26 -12.69 1.11 4.19
CA VAL A 26 -12.09 0.03 4.99
C VAL A 26 -13.10 -1.09 5.20
N ARG A 27 -14.35 -0.76 5.58
CA ARG A 27 -15.41 -1.75 5.72
C ARG A 27 -15.61 -2.56 4.44
N LEU A 28 -15.75 -1.90 3.29
CA LEU A 28 -15.96 -2.57 1.99
C LEU A 28 -14.76 -3.45 1.61
N ALA A 29 -13.54 -2.96 1.77
CA ALA A 29 -12.33 -3.72 1.49
C ALA A 29 -12.22 -4.97 2.39
N THR A 30 -12.59 -4.84 3.66
CA THR A 30 -12.60 -5.96 4.61
C THR A 30 -13.65 -7.01 4.24
N ILE A 31 -14.85 -6.59 3.83
CA ILE A 31 -15.89 -7.50 3.33
C ILE A 31 -15.37 -8.31 2.14
N LEU A 32 -14.79 -7.62 1.14
CA LEU A 32 -14.25 -8.28 -0.04
C LEU A 32 -13.13 -9.27 0.32
N GLY A 33 -12.20 -8.87 1.19
CA GLY A 33 -11.13 -9.74 1.66
C GLY A 33 -11.66 -10.97 2.42
N THR A 34 -12.67 -10.79 3.28
CA THR A 34 -13.30 -11.90 4.03
C THR A 34 -13.99 -12.88 3.08
N ILE A 35 -14.70 -12.39 2.07
CA ILE A 35 -15.30 -13.26 1.03
C ILE A 35 -14.19 -13.97 0.24
N GLN A 36 -13.13 -13.26 -0.17
CA GLN A 36 -12.01 -13.85 -0.89
C GLN A 36 -11.34 -14.96 -0.07
N SER A 37 -11.27 -14.85 1.26
CA SER A 37 -10.69 -15.87 2.13
C SER A 37 -11.43 -17.21 2.13
N THR A 38 -12.63 -17.29 1.54
CA THR A 38 -13.38 -18.55 1.36
C THR A 38 -12.81 -19.41 0.22
N TYR A 39 -11.98 -18.84 -0.65
CA TYR A 39 -11.35 -19.58 -1.75
C TYR A 39 -10.14 -20.38 -1.25
N THR A 40 -10.39 -21.63 -0.81
CA THR A 40 -9.37 -22.50 -0.18
C THR A 40 -9.06 -23.76 -0.98
N LYS A 41 -9.61 -23.90 -2.20
CA LYS A 41 -9.32 -25.03 -3.09
C LYS A 41 -8.03 -24.78 -3.87
N PHE A 42 -6.95 -25.45 -3.45
CA PHE A 42 -5.62 -25.35 -4.07
C PHE A 42 -5.19 -26.70 -4.67
N PRO A 43 -5.71 -27.11 -5.84
CA PRO A 43 -5.54 -28.48 -6.39
C PRO A 43 -4.09 -28.84 -6.70
N TYR A 44 -3.21 -27.85 -6.91
CA TYR A 44 -1.80 -28.07 -7.25
C TYR A 44 -0.83 -27.87 -6.07
N LEU A 45 -1.37 -27.58 -4.87
CA LEU A 45 -0.56 -27.34 -3.68
C LEU A 45 -0.73 -28.48 -2.66
N ARG A 46 0.24 -28.62 -1.76
CA ARG A 46 0.15 -29.57 -0.66
C ARG A 46 -1.00 -29.20 0.28
N LYS A 47 -1.65 -30.21 0.87
CA LYS A 47 -2.80 -30.04 1.77
C LYS A 47 -2.57 -29.02 2.90
N VAL A 48 -1.32 -28.88 3.39
CA VAL A 48 -0.98 -27.90 4.43
C VAL A 48 -1.35 -26.47 4.06
N TRP A 49 -1.32 -26.10 2.76
CA TRP A 49 -1.76 -24.77 2.30
C TRP A 49 -3.25 -24.55 2.58
N THR A 50 -4.07 -25.53 2.27
CA THR A 50 -5.51 -25.44 2.55
C THR A 50 -5.75 -25.38 4.06
N THR A 51 -5.16 -26.29 4.84
CA THR A 51 -5.34 -26.33 6.29
C THR A 51 -4.96 -25.01 6.96
N ASN A 52 -3.75 -24.49 6.70
CA ASN A 52 -3.29 -23.24 7.32
C ASN A 52 -4.13 -22.03 6.87
N THR A 53 -4.52 -21.96 5.58
CA THR A 53 -5.36 -20.89 5.07
C THR A 53 -6.77 -20.93 5.69
N GLU A 54 -7.35 -22.11 5.89
CA GLU A 54 -8.67 -22.26 6.50
C GLU A 54 -8.68 -21.94 8.00
N GLU A 55 -7.58 -22.22 8.71
CA GLU A 55 -7.45 -21.90 10.13
C GLU A 55 -7.25 -20.39 10.37
N GLU A 56 -6.39 -19.73 9.62
CA GLU A 56 -5.98 -18.34 9.90
C GLU A 56 -6.71 -17.30 9.06
N ARG A 57 -7.23 -17.66 7.88
CA ARG A 57 -8.03 -16.74 7.01
C ARG A 57 -7.40 -15.38 6.84
N LEU A 58 -6.07 -15.29 6.66
CA LEU A 58 -5.35 -14.02 6.65
C LEU A 58 -5.88 -13.04 5.60
N LEU A 59 -6.14 -11.82 6.04
CA LEU A 59 -6.43 -10.69 5.17
C LEU A 59 -5.23 -9.75 5.09
N GLY A 60 -5.21 -8.92 4.06
CA GLY A 60 -4.28 -7.83 3.90
C GLY A 60 -5.02 -6.60 3.39
N VAL A 61 -5.84 -6.00 4.25
CA VAL A 61 -6.50 -4.72 3.96
C VAL A 61 -5.43 -3.63 4.03
N SER A 62 -4.97 -3.21 2.86
CA SER A 62 -3.91 -2.23 2.68
C SER A 62 -4.46 -0.83 2.42
N LEU A 63 -3.68 0.20 2.75
CA LEU A 63 -3.97 1.59 2.43
C LEU A 63 -2.95 2.10 1.41
N THR A 64 -3.43 2.79 0.36
CA THR A 64 -2.57 3.52 -0.60
C THR A 64 -3.05 4.95 -0.76
N GLY A 65 -2.18 5.88 -1.15
CA GLY A 65 -2.51 7.30 -1.20
C GLY A 65 -2.45 8.01 0.15
N ILE A 66 -1.83 7.41 1.14
CA ILE A 66 -1.73 7.95 2.51
C ILE A 66 -1.22 9.38 2.51
N MET A 67 -0.16 9.65 1.77
CA MET A 67 0.50 10.96 1.71
C MET A 67 -0.26 12.00 0.86
N ASP A 68 -1.31 11.60 0.15
CA ASP A 68 -2.19 12.52 -0.58
C ASP A 68 -3.22 13.22 0.34
N ASN A 69 -3.48 12.65 1.54
CA ASN A 69 -4.48 13.18 2.47
C ASN A 69 -3.85 13.63 3.80
N PRO A 70 -3.93 14.91 4.17
CA PRO A 70 -3.37 15.41 5.43
C PRO A 70 -3.89 14.73 6.70
N LEU A 71 -5.13 14.21 6.70
CA LEU A 71 -5.71 13.47 7.83
C LEU A 71 -4.97 12.16 8.13
N MET A 72 -4.32 11.58 7.10
CA MET A 72 -3.60 10.31 7.19
C MET A 72 -2.09 10.49 7.37
N THR A 73 -1.62 11.71 7.59
CA THR A 73 -0.21 12.05 7.82
C THR A 73 0.03 12.60 9.23
N THR A 74 1.29 12.74 9.62
CA THR A 74 1.69 13.35 10.90
C THR A 74 1.25 14.82 11.06
N LYS A 75 0.70 15.45 10.01
CA LYS A 75 0.02 16.76 10.11
C LYS A 75 -1.25 16.69 10.95
N ASN A 76 -1.85 15.52 11.08
CA ASN A 76 -2.98 15.24 11.96
C ASN A 76 -2.47 14.80 13.35
N LYS A 77 -2.66 15.63 14.37
CA LYS A 77 -2.26 15.33 15.76
C LYS A 77 -3.02 14.15 16.40
N GLY A 78 -4.14 13.73 15.80
CA GLY A 78 -4.96 12.60 16.25
C GLY A 78 -4.84 11.39 15.29
N LEU A 79 -3.75 11.28 14.54
CA LEU A 79 -3.54 10.21 13.57
C LEU A 79 -3.60 8.82 14.23
N ASP A 80 -2.99 8.65 15.40
CA ASP A 80 -3.03 7.43 16.22
C ASP A 80 -4.47 6.93 16.42
N LYS A 81 -5.34 7.78 16.96
CA LYS A 81 -6.75 7.47 17.18
C LYS A 81 -7.52 7.20 15.89
N THR A 82 -7.21 7.95 14.84
CA THR A 82 -7.82 7.73 13.52
C THR A 82 -7.47 6.34 13.00
N LEU A 83 -6.21 5.94 13.08
CA LEU A 83 -5.73 4.63 12.64
C LEU A 83 -6.31 3.49 13.48
N GLU A 84 -6.33 3.63 14.80
CA GLU A 84 -6.97 2.66 15.71
C GLU A 84 -8.45 2.48 15.40
N ASN A 85 -9.19 3.57 15.19
CA ASN A 85 -10.59 3.50 14.81
C ASN A 85 -10.80 2.78 13.48
N LEU A 86 -10.00 3.06 12.46
CA LEU A 86 -10.07 2.38 11.17
C LEU A 86 -9.72 0.89 11.29
N ARG A 87 -8.72 0.54 12.11
CA ARG A 87 -8.39 -0.86 12.42
C ARG A 87 -9.56 -1.56 13.09
N ASN A 88 -10.18 -0.93 14.08
CA ASN A 88 -11.36 -1.47 14.76
C ASN A 88 -12.53 -1.69 13.79
N VAL A 89 -12.76 -0.79 12.83
CA VAL A 89 -13.75 -1.00 11.76
C VAL A 89 -13.45 -2.26 10.98
N ALA A 90 -12.18 -2.50 10.63
CA ALA A 90 -11.79 -3.71 9.90
C ALA A 90 -12.01 -4.97 10.74
N VAL A 91 -11.57 -4.98 12.00
CA VAL A 91 -11.72 -6.14 12.91
C VAL A 91 -13.20 -6.49 13.13
N VAL A 92 -14.04 -5.51 13.48
CA VAL A 92 -15.48 -5.72 13.70
C VAL A 92 -16.17 -6.19 12.42
N THR A 93 -15.80 -5.63 11.27
CA THR A 93 -16.36 -6.05 9.97
C THR A 93 -15.98 -7.46 9.60
N ASN A 94 -14.72 -7.86 9.84
CA ASN A 94 -14.30 -9.24 9.60
C ASN A 94 -15.03 -10.22 10.51
N ALA A 95 -15.20 -9.90 11.81
CA ALA A 95 -15.94 -10.73 12.75
C ALA A 95 -17.41 -10.93 12.30
N GLU A 96 -18.10 -9.85 11.92
CA GLU A 96 -19.48 -9.87 11.42
C GLU A 96 -19.62 -10.77 10.17
N TRP A 97 -18.72 -10.62 9.21
CA TRP A 97 -18.80 -11.35 7.95
C TRP A 97 -18.29 -12.78 8.05
N ALA A 98 -17.30 -13.06 8.91
CA ALA A 98 -16.88 -14.41 9.21
C ALA A 98 -18.02 -15.24 9.82
N ASP A 99 -18.77 -14.66 10.78
CA ASP A 99 -19.96 -15.28 11.35
C ASP A 99 -21.03 -15.59 10.28
N ARG A 100 -21.36 -14.60 9.42
CA ARG A 100 -22.32 -14.77 8.31
C ARG A 100 -21.92 -15.87 7.33
N LEU A 101 -20.62 -16.05 7.10
CA LEU A 101 -20.08 -17.04 6.16
C LEU A 101 -19.79 -18.39 6.82
N GLY A 102 -19.94 -18.50 8.14
CA GLY A 102 -19.66 -19.73 8.91
C GLY A 102 -18.18 -20.11 8.87
N ILE A 103 -17.26 -19.14 8.88
CA ILE A 103 -15.82 -19.36 8.85
C ILE A 103 -15.13 -18.74 10.07
N PRO A 104 -13.92 -19.17 10.46
CA PRO A 104 -13.15 -18.50 11.49
C PRO A 104 -12.87 -17.04 11.15
N GLN A 105 -12.79 -16.19 12.18
CA GLN A 105 -12.27 -14.82 12.02
C GLN A 105 -10.81 -14.86 11.59
N SER A 106 -10.39 -13.85 10.82
CA SER A 106 -9.02 -13.73 10.35
C SER A 106 -8.05 -13.48 11.51
N ALA A 107 -6.94 -14.21 11.53
CA ALA A 107 -5.91 -14.06 12.57
C ALA A 107 -5.17 -12.71 12.45
N ALA A 108 -5.13 -12.10 11.27
CA ALA A 108 -4.63 -10.75 11.03
C ALA A 108 -5.30 -10.17 9.78
N ILE A 109 -5.57 -8.85 9.78
CA ILE A 109 -6.43 -8.19 8.79
C ILE A 109 -5.72 -7.03 8.10
N SER A 110 -5.13 -6.10 8.85
CA SER A 110 -4.65 -4.81 8.35
C SER A 110 -3.15 -4.81 8.04
N CYS A 111 -2.78 -4.07 7.01
CA CYS A 111 -1.38 -3.97 6.57
C CYS A 111 -1.13 -2.70 5.74
N ILE A 112 0.13 -2.48 5.39
CA ILE A 112 0.54 -1.59 4.30
C ILE A 112 1.39 -2.41 3.33
N LYS A 113 0.92 -2.58 2.10
CA LYS A 113 1.63 -3.30 1.04
C LYS A 113 2.26 -2.34 0.04
N PRO A 114 3.31 -2.77 -0.67
CA PRO A 114 3.80 -2.02 -1.83
C PRO A 114 2.68 -1.90 -2.88
N SER A 115 2.34 -0.67 -3.25
CA SER A 115 1.27 -0.37 -4.20
C SER A 115 1.86 0.21 -5.50
N GLY A 116 2.73 -0.58 -6.16
CA GLY A 116 3.42 -0.12 -7.37
C GLY A 116 2.48 0.08 -8.57
N THR A 117 1.63 -0.91 -8.85
CA THR A 117 0.73 -0.89 -10.02
C THR A 117 -0.61 -0.25 -9.70
N VAL A 118 -1.27 -0.67 -8.60
CA VAL A 118 -2.61 -0.15 -8.24
C VAL A 118 -2.59 1.34 -7.99
N SER A 119 -1.59 1.86 -7.25
CA SER A 119 -1.46 3.30 -7.00
C SER A 119 -1.36 4.12 -8.30
N GLN A 120 -0.75 3.56 -9.35
CA GLN A 120 -0.64 4.23 -10.63
C GLN A 120 -1.95 4.19 -11.42
N LEU A 121 -2.63 3.05 -11.42
CA LEU A 121 -3.93 2.89 -12.06
C LEU A 121 -4.97 3.89 -11.52
N VAL A 122 -4.89 4.18 -10.23
CA VAL A 122 -5.85 5.07 -9.55
C VAL A 122 -5.31 6.47 -9.29
N ASP A 123 -4.14 6.83 -9.81
CA ASP A 123 -3.45 8.11 -9.57
C ASP A 123 -3.43 8.49 -8.09
N SER A 124 -2.71 7.71 -7.30
CA SER A 124 -2.47 7.99 -5.87
C SER A 124 -1.00 7.90 -5.52
N ALA A 125 -0.60 8.44 -4.37
CA ALA A 125 0.69 8.13 -3.76
C ALA A 125 0.76 6.63 -3.45
N SER A 126 1.95 6.03 -3.57
CA SER A 126 2.13 4.57 -3.42
C SER A 126 2.23 4.17 -1.95
N GLY A 127 1.22 3.48 -1.42
CA GLY A 127 1.19 3.02 -0.04
C GLY A 127 1.41 4.17 0.96
N ILE A 128 2.43 4.05 1.79
CA ILE A 128 2.87 5.04 2.78
C ILE A 128 3.88 6.06 2.23
N HIS A 129 4.31 5.93 0.95
CA HIS A 129 5.35 6.77 0.38
C HIS A 129 4.81 8.13 -0.05
N ALA A 130 5.65 9.17 0.11
CA ALA A 130 5.38 10.50 -0.44
C ALA A 130 5.42 10.50 -1.97
N ARG A 131 4.72 11.45 -2.59
CA ARG A 131 4.90 11.73 -4.02
C ARG A 131 6.30 12.27 -4.28
N HIS A 132 6.85 12.04 -5.46
CA HIS A 132 8.21 12.49 -5.80
C HIS A 132 8.37 14.01 -5.66
N SER A 133 7.46 14.76 -6.26
CA SER A 133 7.40 16.23 -6.17
C SER A 133 5.98 16.74 -6.49
N PRO A 134 5.68 18.06 -6.34
CA PRO A 134 4.37 18.60 -6.72
C PRO A 134 4.03 18.41 -8.21
N TYR A 135 5.04 18.43 -9.07
CA TYR A 135 4.95 18.15 -10.52
C TYR A 135 6.15 17.29 -10.92
N TYR A 136 5.90 16.22 -11.64
CA TYR A 136 6.98 15.34 -12.12
C TYR A 136 6.58 14.60 -13.38
N ILE A 137 7.57 14.11 -14.11
CA ILE A 137 7.37 13.22 -15.25
C ILE A 137 7.51 11.78 -14.78
N ARG A 138 6.46 11.00 -15.00
CA ARG A 138 6.51 9.56 -14.78
C ARG A 138 6.80 8.85 -16.08
N THR A 139 7.81 8.00 -16.07
CA THR A 139 8.15 7.17 -17.24
C THR A 139 7.60 5.75 -17.05
N VAL A 140 7.04 5.20 -18.13
CA VAL A 140 6.53 3.84 -18.21
C VAL A 140 7.16 3.13 -19.40
N ARG A 141 7.63 1.91 -19.18
CA ARG A 141 8.23 1.08 -20.23
C ARG A 141 7.19 0.16 -20.85
N GLY A 142 7.13 0.14 -22.18
CA GLY A 142 6.32 -0.78 -22.98
C GLY A 142 7.21 -1.64 -23.87
N ASP A 143 6.87 -2.92 -24.03
CA ASP A 143 7.51 -3.79 -25.00
C ASP A 143 7.11 -3.34 -26.42
N ASN A 144 8.08 -3.23 -27.34
CA ASN A 144 7.82 -2.81 -28.73
C ASN A 144 6.91 -3.78 -29.50
N LYS A 145 6.76 -5.01 -29.03
CA LYS A 145 5.86 -6.01 -29.62
C LYS A 145 4.44 -5.91 -29.08
N ASP A 146 4.23 -5.17 -27.98
CA ASP A 146 2.90 -4.98 -27.40
C ASP A 146 2.05 -4.07 -28.29
N PRO A 147 0.87 -4.50 -28.75
CA PRO A 147 -0.04 -3.65 -29.52
C PRO A 147 -0.39 -2.34 -28.82
N LEU A 148 -0.43 -2.30 -27.48
CA LEU A 148 -0.65 -1.08 -26.71
C LEU A 148 0.48 -0.08 -26.91
N THR A 149 1.74 -0.53 -27.00
CA THR A 149 2.90 0.33 -27.27
C THR A 149 2.77 1.00 -28.63
N THR A 150 2.38 0.26 -29.67
CA THR A 150 2.13 0.81 -31.01
C THR A 150 0.99 1.84 -30.96
N PHE A 151 -0.13 1.48 -30.36
CA PHE A 151 -1.28 2.38 -30.22
C PHE A 151 -0.90 3.69 -29.52
N MET A 152 -0.14 3.62 -28.42
CA MET A 152 0.27 4.83 -27.67
C MET A 152 1.19 5.73 -28.50
N LYS A 153 2.10 5.16 -29.31
CA LYS A 153 2.93 5.92 -30.27
C LYS A 153 2.07 6.61 -31.33
N ASP A 154 1.11 5.90 -31.90
CA ASP A 154 0.20 6.43 -32.94
C ASP A 154 -0.70 7.55 -32.39
N GLN A 155 -1.02 7.51 -31.10
CA GLN A 155 -1.75 8.59 -30.40
C GLN A 155 -0.85 9.79 -30.04
N GLY A 156 0.44 9.76 -30.38
CA GLY A 156 1.36 10.85 -30.14
C GLY A 156 1.77 11.04 -28.69
N ILE A 157 1.66 10.00 -27.85
CA ILE A 157 2.16 10.06 -26.47
C ILE A 157 3.68 10.23 -26.50
N PRO A 158 4.25 11.23 -25.79
CA PRO A 158 5.68 11.46 -25.75
C PRO A 158 6.44 10.20 -25.36
N SER A 159 7.36 9.78 -26.24
CA SER A 159 8.09 8.54 -26.05
C SER A 159 9.46 8.58 -26.70
N GLU A 160 10.36 7.74 -26.16
CA GLU A 160 11.72 7.56 -26.66
C GLU A 160 12.13 6.08 -26.55
N PRO A 161 13.11 5.60 -27.31
CA PRO A 161 13.69 4.27 -27.12
C PRO A 161 14.34 4.14 -25.73
N ASP A 162 14.23 2.96 -25.12
CA ASP A 162 14.92 2.68 -23.84
C ASP A 162 16.46 2.68 -24.06
N VAL A 163 17.19 3.28 -23.12
CA VAL A 163 18.64 3.43 -23.20
C VAL A 163 19.39 2.08 -23.24
N PHE A 164 18.87 1.07 -22.55
CA PHE A 164 19.53 -0.24 -22.46
C PHE A 164 19.02 -1.24 -23.52
N LYS A 165 17.76 -1.10 -23.96
CA LYS A 165 17.11 -2.02 -24.90
C LYS A 165 16.28 -1.27 -25.96
N PRO A 166 16.92 -0.41 -26.79
CA PRO A 166 16.20 0.48 -27.71
C PRO A 166 15.33 -0.25 -28.73
N ASP A 167 15.75 -1.42 -29.18
CA ASP A 167 15.03 -2.21 -30.20
C ASP A 167 13.83 -2.99 -29.62
N GLN A 168 13.77 -3.15 -28.28
CA GLN A 168 12.76 -3.97 -27.63
C GLN A 168 11.79 -3.17 -26.78
N THR A 169 12.20 -1.98 -26.31
CA THR A 169 11.45 -1.24 -25.28
C THR A 169 11.34 0.23 -25.63
N THR A 170 10.15 0.76 -25.49
CA THR A 170 9.86 2.19 -25.59
C THR A 170 9.54 2.74 -24.20
N VAL A 171 10.05 3.93 -23.90
CA VAL A 171 9.79 4.67 -22.66
C VAL A 171 8.80 5.79 -22.98
N PHE A 172 7.63 5.75 -22.34
CA PHE A 172 6.60 6.79 -22.44
C PHE A 172 6.70 7.75 -21.26
N SER A 173 6.45 9.03 -21.50
CA SER A 173 6.54 10.10 -20.51
C SER A 173 5.16 10.70 -20.22
N PHE A 174 4.74 10.64 -18.93
CA PHE A 174 3.46 11.18 -18.49
C PHE A 174 3.69 12.29 -17.44
N PRO A 175 3.15 13.51 -17.67
CA PRO A 175 3.16 14.56 -16.65
C PRO A 175 2.19 14.21 -15.53
N VAL A 176 2.64 14.28 -14.28
CA VAL A 176 1.84 14.03 -13.08
C VAL A 176 1.87 15.25 -12.18
N LYS A 177 0.71 15.61 -11.63
CA LYS A 177 0.53 16.65 -10.63
C LYS A 177 0.05 16.01 -9.33
N ALA A 178 0.77 16.23 -8.23
CA ALA A 178 0.33 15.83 -6.91
C ALA A 178 -0.92 16.60 -6.47
N PRO A 179 -1.85 16.02 -5.69
CA PRO A 179 -2.94 16.74 -5.08
C PRO A 179 -2.45 17.92 -4.22
N ASN A 180 -3.28 18.95 -4.09
CA ASN A 180 -2.97 20.06 -3.20
C ASN A 180 -2.81 19.56 -1.76
N LYS A 181 -1.75 20.04 -1.05
CA LYS A 181 -1.38 19.63 0.31
C LYS A 181 -0.86 18.19 0.46
N ALA A 182 -0.69 17.43 -0.61
CA ALA A 182 0.01 16.15 -0.55
C ALA A 182 1.43 16.37 0.01
N VAL A 183 1.93 15.35 0.70
CA VAL A 183 3.32 15.33 1.17
C VAL A 183 4.20 14.83 0.03
N VAL A 184 5.28 15.55 -0.25
CA VAL A 184 6.28 15.17 -1.26
C VAL A 184 7.60 14.79 -0.60
N THR A 185 8.46 14.09 -1.34
CA THR A 185 9.72 13.55 -0.80
C THR A 185 10.61 14.63 -0.17
N ALA A 186 10.61 15.84 -0.72
CA ALA A 186 11.39 16.96 -0.19
C ALA A 186 10.90 17.47 1.18
N ASP A 187 9.66 17.15 1.57
CA ASP A 187 9.06 17.58 2.83
C ASP A 187 9.46 16.68 4.02
N LEU A 188 10.12 15.56 3.78
CA LEU A 188 10.40 14.53 4.79
C LEU A 188 11.91 14.25 4.91
N SER A 189 12.39 14.22 6.15
CA SER A 189 13.65 13.56 6.49
C SER A 189 13.48 12.03 6.54
N ALA A 190 14.59 11.29 6.62
CA ALA A 190 14.54 9.84 6.82
C ALA A 190 13.86 9.46 8.15
N VAL A 191 14.12 10.23 9.21
CA VAL A 191 13.50 10.02 10.53
C VAL A 191 12.00 10.35 10.51
N ASP A 192 11.55 11.34 9.74
CA ASP A 192 10.11 11.60 9.56
C ASP A 192 9.41 10.42 8.89
N GLN A 193 10.03 9.82 7.88
CA GLN A 193 9.51 8.62 7.21
C GLN A 193 9.45 7.42 8.16
N LEU A 194 10.47 7.22 9.00
CA LEU A 194 10.53 6.17 10.02
C LEU A 194 9.46 6.37 11.10
N ASN A 195 9.27 7.58 11.59
CA ASN A 195 8.22 7.92 12.56
C ASN A 195 6.82 7.66 11.97
N MET A 196 6.61 8.00 10.71
CA MET A 196 5.36 7.72 10.01
C MET A 196 5.12 6.20 9.90
N TRP A 197 6.15 5.44 9.53
CA TRP A 197 6.10 3.99 9.48
C TRP A 197 5.74 3.39 10.84
N LEU A 198 6.41 3.84 11.92
CA LEU A 198 6.18 3.36 13.28
C LEU A 198 4.76 3.67 13.77
N MET A 199 4.22 4.85 13.43
CA MET A 199 2.84 5.24 13.70
C MET A 199 1.85 4.24 13.09
N TYR A 200 2.04 3.87 11.83
CA TYR A 200 1.21 2.88 11.15
C TYR A 200 1.42 1.46 11.67
N GLN A 201 2.66 1.09 12.00
CA GLN A 201 2.98 -0.20 12.61
C GLN A 201 2.20 -0.42 13.91
N ARG A 202 2.17 0.59 14.78
CA ARG A 202 1.54 0.48 16.10
C ARG A 202 0.02 0.54 16.06
N ASN A 203 -0.55 1.38 15.22
CA ASN A 203 -1.96 1.75 15.32
C ASN A 203 -2.86 1.18 14.21
N TRP A 204 -2.30 0.83 13.06
CA TRP A 204 -3.05 0.25 11.95
C TRP A 204 -2.68 -1.21 11.68
N CYS A 205 -1.40 -1.53 11.55
CA CYS A 205 -0.93 -2.78 10.98
C CYS A 205 -0.97 -3.95 11.97
N GLU A 206 -1.60 -5.05 11.56
CA GLU A 206 -1.47 -6.37 12.20
C GLU A 206 -0.46 -7.26 11.46
N HIS A 207 -0.16 -6.93 10.20
CA HIS A 207 0.97 -7.42 9.44
C HIS A 207 2.02 -6.32 9.28
N LYS A 208 3.22 -6.69 8.87
CA LYS A 208 4.32 -5.76 8.58
C LYS A 208 3.91 -4.67 7.58
N PRO A 209 4.07 -3.37 7.91
CA PRO A 209 3.97 -2.30 6.92
C PRO A 209 5.23 -2.26 6.07
N SER A 210 5.05 -2.30 4.75
CA SER A 210 6.14 -2.24 3.80
C SER A 210 6.50 -0.78 3.48
N VAL A 211 7.79 -0.44 3.57
CA VAL A 211 8.29 0.91 3.32
C VAL A 211 9.67 0.89 2.69
N THR A 212 9.97 1.91 1.90
CA THR A 212 11.33 2.26 1.46
C THR A 212 11.66 3.63 2.05
N ILE A 213 12.72 3.71 2.84
CA ILE A 213 13.19 4.95 3.45
C ILE A 213 14.28 5.55 2.58
N ASN A 214 14.11 6.81 2.20
CA ASN A 214 15.13 7.57 1.48
C ASN A 214 16.05 8.24 2.51
N VAL A 215 17.32 7.81 2.57
CA VAL A 215 18.30 8.31 3.53
C VAL A 215 19.35 9.16 2.79
N LYS A 216 19.51 10.42 3.18
CA LYS A 216 20.57 11.29 2.69
C LYS A 216 21.90 10.95 3.40
N LYS A 217 23.01 11.41 2.83
CA LYS A 217 24.35 11.08 3.31
C LYS A 217 24.61 11.49 4.75
N ASP A 218 24.02 12.58 5.18
CA ASP A 218 24.12 13.18 6.51
C ASP A 218 23.11 12.63 7.54
N GLU A 219 22.12 11.84 7.12
CA GLU A 219 21.06 11.33 7.99
C GLU A 219 21.37 9.92 8.58
N TRP A 220 22.46 9.25 8.15
CA TRP A 220 22.73 7.85 8.51
C TRP A 220 22.91 7.60 10.00
N PHE A 221 23.49 8.54 10.75
CA PHE A 221 23.67 8.37 12.19
C PHE A 221 22.34 8.44 12.93
N GLU A 222 21.47 9.38 12.56
CA GLU A 222 20.13 9.51 13.15
C GLU A 222 19.27 8.30 12.82
N VAL A 223 19.30 7.83 11.58
CA VAL A 223 18.61 6.60 11.16
C VAL A 223 19.13 5.39 11.95
N GLY A 224 20.46 5.27 12.12
CA GLY A 224 21.06 4.19 12.91
C GLY A 224 20.61 4.20 14.37
N THR A 225 20.56 5.37 14.98
CA THR A 225 20.05 5.55 16.35
C THR A 225 18.58 5.16 16.45
N PHE A 226 17.75 5.65 15.54
CA PHE A 226 16.32 5.34 15.50
C PHE A 226 16.07 3.83 15.37
N VAL A 227 16.79 3.17 14.45
CA VAL A 227 16.67 1.72 14.25
C VAL A 227 17.09 0.95 15.50
N TYR A 228 18.16 1.38 16.17
CA TYR A 228 18.62 0.75 17.41
C TYR A 228 17.58 0.87 18.54
N GLU A 229 17.01 2.06 18.73
CA GLU A 229 16.01 2.34 19.77
C GLU A 229 14.67 1.60 19.53
N HIS A 230 14.29 1.34 18.30
CA HIS A 230 13.04 0.70 17.91
C HIS A 230 13.20 -0.68 17.31
N PHE A 231 14.37 -1.32 17.49
CA PHE A 231 14.69 -2.59 16.84
C PHE A 231 13.67 -3.69 17.11
N ASP A 232 13.19 -3.79 18.35
CA ASP A 232 12.18 -4.80 18.75
C ASP A 232 10.79 -4.58 18.14
N GLU A 233 10.52 -3.37 17.61
CA GLU A 233 9.28 -3.05 16.92
C GLU A 233 9.40 -3.24 15.39
N MET A 234 10.61 -3.45 14.88
CA MET A 234 10.85 -3.63 13.46
C MET A 234 10.75 -5.09 13.06
N SER A 235 10.10 -5.34 11.95
CA SER A 235 9.87 -6.69 11.44
C SER A 235 10.75 -7.03 10.22
N GLY A 236 12.01 -6.67 10.28
CA GLY A 236 13.06 -6.99 9.29
C GLY A 236 13.20 -5.98 8.18
#